data_349b7be8016e50639684730c771734f7
#
_entry.id   349b7be8016e50639684730c771734f7
#
_cell.length_a   1.000
_cell.length_b   1.000
_cell.length_c   1.000
_cell.angle_alpha   90.00
_cell.angle_beta   90.00
_cell.angle_gamma   90.00
#
_symmetry.space_group_name_H-M   'P 1'
#
loop_
_entity.id
_entity.type
_entity.pdbx_description
1 polymer ?
#
loop_
_entity_poly.entity_id
_entity_poly.type
_entity_poly.pdbx_seq_one_letter_code
_entity_poly.pdbx_strand_id
1 'polypeptide(L)'
;MTVSKYSANGNDFVVFHTFIKKNRSQTAKELCHRQNGVGADGLIVLIPYFAEQGNQENIDFEWQFYNSDGSVAEMCGNGSRACAHYAFVNSLAPSKMSFLTLAGVIHAEVEENMVLSELTPPKILDRTIVENGKSWWKIDTGVPHLVHFTKNINEFNIEEARELRYKYNANVNIAFVEGKNLKVRTYERGVENETLACGTGMAACFYRAYEEGLVSSNIEVYPRSGDTLYLGMNERTITFRGEVKKVFITEI
;
A
#
# COMPACT_ATOMS: atom_id res chain seq x y z
N MET A 1 13.09 24.30 -2.45
CA MET A 1 11.89 23.67 -1.85
C MET A 1 12.34 22.58 -0.89
N THR A 2 11.84 22.58 0.35
CA THR A 2 12.20 21.54 1.33
C THR A 2 11.37 20.26 1.09
N VAL A 3 12.01 19.13 0.99
CA VAL A 3 11.38 17.82 0.84
C VAL A 3 11.93 16.82 1.86
N SER A 4 11.11 15.86 2.23
CA SER A 4 11.50 14.76 3.14
C SER A 4 11.55 13.44 2.38
N LYS A 5 12.57 12.63 2.64
CA LYS A 5 12.68 11.27 2.17
C LYS A 5 12.12 10.32 3.23
N TYR A 6 11.21 9.47 2.81
CA TYR A 6 10.59 8.43 3.64
C TYR A 6 10.81 7.04 3.07
N SER A 7 10.84 6.06 3.97
CA SER A 7 10.81 4.62 3.63
C SER A 7 9.73 3.95 4.46
N ALA A 8 8.93 3.09 3.83
CA ALA A 8 7.90 2.29 4.47
C ALA A 8 7.86 0.90 3.82
N ASN A 9 8.39 -0.10 4.52
CA ASN A 9 8.34 -1.53 4.16
C ASN A 9 8.66 -1.83 2.69
N GLY A 10 9.84 -1.39 2.24
CA GLY A 10 10.37 -1.67 0.91
C GLY A 10 10.06 -0.62 -0.16
N ASN A 11 9.12 0.31 0.08
CA ASN A 11 8.92 1.47 -0.78
C ASN A 11 9.55 2.72 -0.18
N ASP A 12 9.96 3.62 -1.06
CA ASP A 12 10.49 4.92 -0.66
C ASP A 12 9.78 6.08 -1.36
N PHE A 13 9.63 7.19 -0.64
CA PHE A 13 8.84 8.33 -1.10
C PHE A 13 9.56 9.64 -0.88
N VAL A 14 9.38 10.58 -1.81
CA VAL A 14 9.61 12.00 -1.57
C VAL A 14 8.30 12.62 -1.10
N VAL A 15 8.32 13.33 0.02
CA VAL A 15 7.12 13.90 0.64
C VAL A 15 7.35 15.39 0.92
N PHE A 16 6.38 16.22 0.57
CA PHE A 16 6.31 17.63 0.98
C PHE A 16 4.86 18.11 1.07
N HIS A 17 4.64 19.29 1.63
CA HIS A 17 3.33 19.94 1.66
C HIS A 17 3.36 21.32 1.00
N THR A 18 2.19 21.76 0.55
CA THR A 18 2.01 23.06 -0.11
C THR A 18 0.54 23.47 -0.11
N PHE A 19 0.28 24.78 -0.23
CA PHE A 19 -1.08 25.31 -0.35
C PHE A 19 -1.60 25.31 -1.80
N ILE A 20 -0.78 24.92 -2.78
CA ILE A 20 -1.12 25.02 -4.20
C ILE A 20 -1.45 23.63 -4.75
N LYS A 21 -2.70 23.41 -5.15
CA LYS A 21 -3.14 22.22 -5.89
C LYS A 21 -2.82 22.39 -7.38
N LYS A 22 -1.95 21.54 -7.93
CA LYS A 22 -1.62 21.53 -9.36
C LYS A 22 -1.15 20.14 -9.79
N ASN A 23 -1.11 19.87 -11.08
CA ASN A 23 -0.48 18.68 -11.61
C ASN A 23 1.04 18.72 -11.35
N ARG A 24 1.59 17.61 -10.82
CA ARG A 24 3.02 17.46 -10.49
C ARG A 24 3.66 16.23 -11.14
N SER A 25 3.08 15.72 -12.21
CA SER A 25 3.62 14.54 -12.92
C SER A 25 5.08 14.74 -13.34
N GLN A 26 5.43 15.94 -13.85
CA GLN A 26 6.81 16.25 -14.23
C GLN A 26 7.72 16.38 -13.00
N THR A 27 7.25 17.03 -11.93
CA THR A 27 7.97 17.14 -10.66
C THR A 27 8.24 15.75 -10.07
N ALA A 28 7.29 14.83 -10.17
CA ALA A 28 7.48 13.45 -9.70
C ALA A 28 8.59 12.73 -10.48
N LYS A 29 8.60 12.84 -11.81
CA LYS A 29 9.68 12.27 -12.65
C LYS A 29 11.06 12.81 -12.28
N GLU A 30 11.16 14.11 -12.06
CA GLU A 30 12.43 14.76 -11.71
C GLU A 30 12.89 14.38 -10.31
N LEU A 31 12.03 14.48 -9.29
CA LEU A 31 12.39 14.20 -7.90
C LEU A 31 12.61 12.72 -7.62
N CYS A 32 11.82 11.85 -8.24
CA CYS A 32 11.93 10.41 -8.03
C CYS A 32 13.05 9.75 -8.83
N HIS A 33 13.68 10.47 -9.77
CA HIS A 33 14.80 9.94 -10.54
C HIS A 33 15.98 9.59 -9.65
N ARG A 34 16.42 8.32 -9.67
CA ARG A 34 17.38 7.81 -8.68
C ARG A 34 18.79 8.37 -8.84
N GLN A 35 19.21 8.78 -10.04
CA GLN A 35 20.55 9.36 -10.29
C GLN A 35 20.55 10.89 -10.32
N ASN A 36 19.48 11.53 -10.80
CA ASN A 36 19.44 12.97 -11.06
C ASN A 36 18.49 13.74 -10.13
N GLY A 37 17.76 13.04 -9.26
CA GLY A 37 16.84 13.60 -8.27
C GLY A 37 17.16 13.08 -6.86
N VAL A 38 16.18 13.18 -5.98
CA VAL A 38 16.24 12.58 -4.63
C VAL A 38 16.20 11.04 -4.71
N GLY A 39 15.55 10.51 -5.75
CA GLY A 39 15.34 9.08 -5.97
C GLY A 39 14.26 8.52 -5.06
N ALA A 40 13.17 7.99 -5.64
CA ALA A 40 12.07 7.37 -4.90
C ALA A 40 11.17 6.56 -5.83
N ASP A 41 10.32 5.70 -5.24
CA ASP A 41 9.26 4.99 -5.96
C ASP A 41 8.06 5.90 -6.24
N GLY A 42 7.88 6.97 -5.44
CA GLY A 42 6.79 7.91 -5.64
C GLY A 42 6.95 9.24 -4.94
N LEU A 43 6.15 10.21 -5.39
CA LEU A 43 6.01 11.54 -4.82
C LEU A 43 4.66 11.69 -4.14
N ILE A 44 4.67 12.09 -2.87
CA ILE A 44 3.47 12.40 -2.08
C ILE A 44 3.47 13.89 -1.76
N VAL A 45 2.36 14.55 -2.07
CA VAL A 45 2.18 15.99 -1.78
C VAL A 45 0.92 16.20 -0.96
N LEU A 46 1.07 16.75 0.24
CA LEU A 46 -0.05 17.12 1.10
C LEU A 46 -0.50 18.53 0.76
N ILE A 47 -1.80 18.70 0.61
CA ILE A 47 -2.44 20.00 0.37
C ILE A 47 -3.62 20.19 1.34
N PRO A 48 -3.97 21.42 1.73
CA PRO A 48 -5.14 21.64 2.57
C PRO A 48 -6.40 21.10 1.91
N TYR A 49 -7.25 20.47 2.72
CA TYR A 49 -8.59 20.11 2.29
C TYR A 49 -9.55 21.29 2.52
N PHE A 50 -10.31 21.65 1.50
CA PHE A 50 -11.37 22.64 1.60
C PHE A 50 -12.71 21.93 1.44
N ALA A 51 -13.43 21.78 2.57
CA ALA A 51 -14.73 21.13 2.57
C ALA A 51 -15.72 21.84 1.64
N GLU A 52 -16.36 21.10 0.77
CA GLU A 52 -17.55 21.57 0.06
C GLU A 52 -18.70 21.73 1.05
N GLN A 53 -19.61 22.69 0.81
CA GLN A 53 -20.77 22.93 1.67
C GLN A 53 -21.62 21.65 1.77
N GLY A 54 -21.78 21.13 3.00
CA GLY A 54 -22.57 19.93 3.29
C GLY A 54 -21.77 18.65 3.55
N ASN A 55 -20.46 18.65 3.40
CA ASN A 55 -19.63 17.52 3.82
C ASN A 55 -19.41 17.57 5.34
N GLN A 56 -19.85 16.51 6.06
CA GLN A 56 -19.70 16.40 7.52
C GLN A 56 -18.47 15.62 7.96
N GLU A 57 -17.67 15.09 7.00
CA GLU A 57 -16.45 14.36 7.33
C GLU A 57 -15.34 15.32 7.75
N ASN A 58 -14.74 15.04 8.90
CA ASN A 58 -13.57 15.78 9.37
C ASN A 58 -12.32 15.27 8.65
N ILE A 59 -11.94 15.94 7.55
CA ILE A 59 -10.77 15.62 6.75
C ILE A 59 -9.68 16.64 7.04
N ASP A 60 -8.53 16.16 7.50
CA ASP A 60 -7.40 17.02 7.91
C ASP A 60 -6.66 17.62 6.70
N PHE A 61 -6.48 16.83 5.62
CA PHE A 61 -5.82 17.27 4.40
C PHE A 61 -6.22 16.40 3.21
N GLU A 62 -5.83 16.80 2.00
CA GLU A 62 -5.87 16.00 0.78
C GLU A 62 -4.45 15.62 0.36
N TRP A 63 -4.24 14.44 -0.20
CA TRP A 63 -2.98 14.07 -0.79
C TRP A 63 -3.04 14.03 -2.32
N GLN A 64 -1.91 14.31 -2.96
CA GLN A 64 -1.66 13.97 -4.35
C GLN A 64 -0.54 12.93 -4.38
N PHE A 65 -0.77 11.79 -5.02
CA PHE A 65 0.23 10.73 -5.12
C PHE A 65 0.57 10.42 -6.58
N TYR A 66 1.87 10.39 -6.87
CA TYR A 66 2.43 10.11 -8.19
C TYR A 66 3.47 9.01 -8.08
N ASN A 67 3.44 8.04 -9.00
CA ASN A 67 4.53 7.10 -9.20
C ASN A 67 5.78 7.83 -9.75
N SER A 68 6.93 7.18 -9.71
CA SER A 68 8.19 7.74 -10.20
C SER A 68 8.19 8.07 -11.70
N ASP A 69 7.33 7.43 -12.48
CA ASP A 69 7.11 7.72 -13.90
C ASP A 69 6.19 8.92 -14.15
N GLY A 70 5.70 9.57 -13.08
CA GLY A 70 4.79 10.71 -13.12
C GLY A 70 3.32 10.33 -13.33
N SER A 71 2.96 9.06 -13.41
CA SER A 71 1.56 8.64 -13.41
C SER A 71 0.90 8.89 -12.06
N VAL A 72 -0.37 9.28 -12.09
CA VAL A 72 -1.17 9.46 -10.87
C VAL A 72 -1.58 8.08 -10.36
N ALA A 73 -1.44 7.87 -9.04
CA ALA A 73 -1.92 6.67 -8.38
C ALA A 73 -3.05 7.01 -7.39
N GLU A 74 -4.05 6.14 -7.32
CA GLU A 74 -5.23 6.36 -6.49
C GLU A 74 -4.93 6.11 -5.01
N MET A 75 -4.16 5.04 -4.72
CA MET A 75 -3.83 4.59 -3.38
C MET A 75 -2.50 3.83 -3.35
N CYS A 76 -1.82 3.91 -2.21
CA CYS A 76 -0.66 3.09 -1.86
C CYS A 76 -0.61 2.91 -0.34
N GLY A 77 -0.76 1.68 0.15
CA GLY A 77 -0.78 1.41 1.60
C GLY A 77 0.52 1.80 2.31
N ASN A 78 1.68 1.63 1.68
CA ASN A 78 2.97 2.10 2.21
C ASN A 78 3.06 3.63 2.17
N GLY A 79 2.58 4.23 1.06
CA GLY A 79 2.53 5.69 0.89
C GLY A 79 1.60 6.36 1.89
N SER A 80 0.42 5.78 2.21
CA SER A 80 -0.52 6.34 3.17
C SER A 80 0.08 6.42 4.57
N ARG A 81 0.86 5.40 4.99
CA ARG A 81 1.56 5.44 6.26
C ARG A 81 2.68 6.50 6.28
N ALA A 82 3.48 6.59 5.22
CA ALA A 82 4.51 7.64 5.10
C ALA A 82 3.90 9.05 5.12
N CYS A 83 2.76 9.23 4.44
CA CYS A 83 1.98 10.46 4.40
C CYS A 83 1.48 10.85 5.80
N ALA A 84 0.85 9.93 6.51
CA ALA A 84 0.32 10.17 7.86
C ALA A 84 1.43 10.53 8.85
N HIS A 85 2.54 9.79 8.84
CA HIS A 85 3.70 10.12 9.69
C HIS A 85 4.26 11.51 9.36
N TYR A 86 4.40 11.84 8.06
CA TYR A 86 4.84 13.17 7.63
C TYR A 86 3.90 14.27 8.15
N ALA A 87 2.58 14.09 8.01
CA ALA A 87 1.58 15.05 8.47
C ALA A 87 1.70 15.28 9.99
N PHE A 88 1.81 14.20 10.77
CA PHE A 88 1.93 14.27 12.22
C PHE A 88 3.20 15.00 12.68
N VAL A 89 4.37 14.61 12.18
CA VAL A 89 5.64 15.19 12.63
C VAL A 89 5.85 16.65 12.18
N ASN A 90 5.11 17.09 11.17
CA ASN A 90 5.10 18.48 10.72
C ASN A 90 3.90 19.29 11.27
N SER A 91 3.15 18.75 12.23
CA SER A 91 1.99 19.39 12.87
C SER A 91 0.90 19.85 11.88
N LEU A 92 0.74 19.10 10.78
CA LEU A 92 -0.30 19.33 9.78
C LEU A 92 -1.60 18.61 10.12
N ALA A 93 -1.52 17.54 10.95
CA ALA A 93 -2.65 16.78 11.43
C ALA A 93 -2.34 16.17 12.82
N PRO A 94 -3.36 15.79 13.61
CA PRO A 94 -3.19 15.07 14.88
C PRO A 94 -2.71 13.62 14.63
N SER A 95 -2.41 12.89 15.71
CA SER A 95 -1.98 11.47 15.61
C SER A 95 -3.04 10.54 15.04
N LYS A 96 -4.33 10.83 15.28
CA LYS A 96 -5.48 10.19 14.61
C LYS A 96 -6.01 11.16 13.60
N MET A 97 -5.95 10.79 12.35
CA MET A 97 -6.23 11.68 11.23
C MET A 97 -7.03 11.01 10.13
N SER A 98 -7.66 11.84 9.31
CA SER A 98 -8.35 11.42 8.10
C SER A 98 -7.89 12.28 6.93
N PHE A 99 -7.59 11.68 5.80
CA PHE A 99 -7.17 12.43 4.62
C PHE A 99 -7.80 11.89 3.35
N LEU A 100 -8.04 12.80 2.41
CA LEU A 100 -8.69 12.48 1.14
C LEU A 100 -7.66 12.01 0.12
N THR A 101 -7.97 10.89 -0.53
CA THR A 101 -7.26 10.33 -1.67
C THR A 101 -8.20 10.15 -2.87
N LEU A 102 -7.70 9.78 -4.03
CA LEU A 102 -8.55 9.41 -5.17
C LEU A 102 -9.35 8.13 -4.93
N ALA A 103 -8.90 7.25 -4.03
CA ALA A 103 -9.62 6.04 -3.63
C ALA A 103 -10.66 6.28 -2.51
N GLY A 104 -10.80 7.52 -2.05
CA GLY A 104 -11.68 7.91 -0.94
C GLY A 104 -10.92 8.39 0.28
N VAL A 105 -11.62 8.51 1.41
CA VAL A 105 -11.07 8.93 2.70
C VAL A 105 -10.32 7.76 3.33
N ILE A 106 -9.13 8.05 3.84
CA ILE A 106 -8.28 7.10 4.57
C ILE A 106 -8.13 7.59 6.01
N HIS A 107 -8.39 6.69 6.96
CA HIS A 107 -8.10 6.92 8.37
C HIS A 107 -6.74 6.34 8.73
N ALA A 108 -5.98 7.08 9.51
CA ALA A 108 -4.67 6.65 9.98
C ALA A 108 -4.43 7.03 11.45
N GLU A 109 -3.58 6.25 12.10
CA GLU A 109 -3.13 6.50 13.47
C GLU A 109 -1.61 6.36 13.56
N VAL A 110 -0.95 7.36 14.13
CA VAL A 110 0.51 7.43 14.28
C VAL A 110 0.87 7.25 15.75
N GLU A 111 1.73 6.27 16.03
CA GLU A 111 2.32 6.00 17.33
C GLU A 111 3.84 5.88 17.16
N GLU A 112 4.56 6.94 17.44
CA GLU A 112 5.99 7.06 17.15
C GLU A 112 6.27 6.80 15.65
N ASN A 113 7.05 5.76 15.33
CA ASN A 113 7.35 5.35 13.97
C ASN A 113 6.39 4.27 13.42
N MET A 114 5.51 3.74 14.27
CA MET A 114 4.48 2.79 13.86
C MET A 114 3.24 3.52 13.37
N VAL A 115 2.81 3.20 12.17
CA VAL A 115 1.62 3.82 11.59
C VAL A 115 0.64 2.75 11.15
N LEU A 116 -0.60 2.89 11.63
CA LEU A 116 -1.75 2.16 11.15
C LEU A 116 -2.48 3.02 10.12
N SER A 117 -2.83 2.44 8.98
CA SER A 117 -3.74 3.07 8.02
C SER A 117 -4.78 2.06 7.53
N GLU A 118 -5.95 2.54 7.22
CA GLU A 118 -6.96 1.75 6.53
C GLU A 118 -6.58 1.57 5.06
N LEU A 119 -6.99 0.44 4.50
CA LEU A 119 -6.91 0.14 3.08
C LEU A 119 -8.30 0.22 2.45
N THR A 120 -8.35 0.24 1.13
CA THR A 120 -9.60 0.13 0.39
C THR A 120 -10.37 -1.13 0.79
N PRO A 121 -11.69 -1.05 1.06
CA PRO A 121 -12.49 -2.23 1.39
C PRO A 121 -12.33 -3.35 0.36
N PRO A 122 -12.01 -4.58 0.77
CA PRO A 122 -11.74 -5.67 -0.15
C PRO A 122 -13.02 -6.11 -0.87
N LYS A 123 -12.89 -6.49 -2.15
CA LYS A 123 -13.96 -7.08 -2.95
C LYS A 123 -13.52 -8.42 -3.53
N ILE A 124 -14.29 -9.48 -3.29
CA ILE A 124 -14.06 -10.75 -3.98
C ILE A 124 -14.66 -10.63 -5.38
N LEU A 125 -13.81 -10.78 -6.39
CA LEU A 125 -14.20 -10.74 -7.79
C LEU A 125 -14.52 -12.13 -8.34
N ASP A 126 -13.76 -13.15 -7.91
CA ASP A 126 -13.97 -14.54 -8.32
C ASP A 126 -13.33 -15.49 -7.29
N ARG A 127 -14.07 -16.55 -6.90
CA ARG A 127 -13.60 -17.61 -5.98
C ARG A 127 -13.32 -18.94 -6.70
N THR A 128 -13.57 -19.01 -7.99
CA THR A 128 -13.70 -20.29 -8.73
C THR A 128 -12.58 -20.56 -9.72
N ILE A 129 -11.55 -19.72 -9.76
CA ILE A 129 -10.45 -19.84 -10.70
C ILE A 129 -9.61 -21.09 -10.37
N VAL A 130 -9.42 -21.94 -11.38
CA VAL A 130 -8.52 -23.11 -11.29
C VAL A 130 -7.50 -23.01 -12.42
N GLU A 131 -6.22 -22.89 -12.05
CA GLU A 131 -5.09 -22.81 -12.97
C GLU A 131 -3.97 -23.75 -12.49
N ASN A 132 -3.42 -24.54 -13.39
CA ASN A 132 -2.33 -25.48 -13.11
C ASN A 132 -2.63 -26.41 -11.92
N GLY A 133 -3.92 -26.83 -11.76
CA GLY A 133 -4.36 -27.66 -10.64
C GLY A 133 -4.44 -26.94 -9.30
N LYS A 134 -4.27 -25.61 -9.26
CA LYS A 134 -4.34 -24.76 -8.06
C LYS A 134 -5.63 -23.96 -8.05
N SER A 135 -6.22 -23.77 -6.86
CA SER A 135 -7.39 -22.90 -6.63
C SER A 135 -6.92 -21.49 -6.32
N TRP A 136 -7.46 -20.53 -7.05
CA TRP A 136 -7.17 -19.10 -6.91
C TRP A 136 -8.43 -18.31 -6.63
N TRP A 137 -8.31 -17.32 -5.75
CA TRP A 137 -9.32 -16.27 -5.64
C TRP A 137 -8.80 -15.00 -6.30
N LYS A 138 -9.69 -14.29 -7.01
CA LYS A 138 -9.41 -12.93 -7.48
C LYS A 138 -10.08 -11.94 -6.55
N ILE A 139 -9.26 -11.11 -5.90
CA ILE A 139 -9.69 -10.16 -4.86
C ILE A 139 -9.16 -8.79 -5.24
N ASP A 140 -9.99 -7.76 -5.11
CA ASP A 140 -9.59 -6.37 -5.25
C ASP A 140 -9.43 -5.74 -3.87
N THR A 141 -8.26 -5.18 -3.61
CA THR A 141 -7.90 -4.42 -2.40
C THR A 141 -7.38 -3.03 -2.75
N GLY A 142 -7.97 -2.42 -3.79
CA GLY A 142 -7.53 -1.21 -4.47
C GLY A 142 -6.92 -1.47 -5.84
N VAL A 143 -6.38 -2.67 -6.03
CA VAL A 143 -5.98 -3.26 -7.32
C VAL A 143 -6.27 -4.77 -7.28
N PRO A 144 -6.48 -5.42 -8.45
CA PRO A 144 -6.81 -6.85 -8.48
C PRO A 144 -5.60 -7.74 -8.15
N HIS A 145 -5.86 -8.76 -7.32
CA HIS A 145 -4.91 -9.77 -6.88
C HIS A 145 -5.45 -11.17 -7.11
N LEU A 146 -4.65 -12.07 -7.67
CA LEU A 146 -4.85 -13.51 -7.56
C LEU A 146 -4.17 -14.01 -6.30
N VAL A 147 -4.85 -14.84 -5.53
CA VAL A 147 -4.36 -15.39 -4.26
C VAL A 147 -4.50 -16.91 -4.27
N HIS A 148 -3.41 -17.62 -3.99
CA HIS A 148 -3.36 -19.06 -3.79
C HIS A 148 -2.69 -19.40 -2.46
N PHE A 149 -3.21 -20.37 -1.70
CA PHE A 149 -2.54 -20.93 -0.54
C PHE A 149 -1.69 -22.12 -0.93
N THR A 150 -0.41 -22.05 -0.60
CA THR A 150 0.55 -23.14 -0.79
C THR A 150 0.89 -23.82 0.53
N LYS A 151 1.43 -25.04 0.46
CA LYS A 151 2.01 -25.76 1.62
C LYS A 151 3.50 -25.42 1.82
N ASN A 152 4.14 -24.77 0.84
CA ASN A 152 5.54 -24.41 0.86
C ASN A 152 5.74 -23.08 0.14
N ILE A 153 6.06 -22.00 0.88
CA ILE A 153 6.24 -20.66 0.33
C ILE A 153 7.40 -20.56 -0.68
N ASN A 154 8.35 -21.52 -0.65
CA ASN A 154 9.47 -21.57 -1.58
C ASN A 154 9.09 -22.10 -2.97
N GLU A 155 7.86 -22.64 -3.14
CA GLU A 155 7.34 -23.09 -4.44
C GLU A 155 6.86 -21.94 -5.35
N PHE A 156 7.15 -20.68 -5.00
CA PHE A 156 6.79 -19.55 -5.84
C PHE A 156 7.50 -19.64 -7.20
N ASN A 157 6.71 -19.77 -8.25
CA ASN A 157 7.19 -19.87 -9.63
C ASN A 157 6.93 -18.56 -10.37
N ILE A 158 8.00 -17.85 -10.74
CA ILE A 158 7.94 -16.54 -11.43
C ILE A 158 7.32 -16.66 -12.81
N GLU A 159 7.57 -17.73 -13.56
CA GLU A 159 7.03 -17.91 -14.91
C GLU A 159 5.52 -18.14 -14.85
N GLU A 160 5.05 -19.02 -13.96
CA GLU A 160 3.62 -19.22 -13.71
C GLU A 160 2.94 -17.91 -13.26
N ALA A 161 3.57 -17.19 -12.34
CA ALA A 161 3.04 -15.92 -11.85
C ALA A 161 2.93 -14.88 -12.97
N ARG A 162 3.94 -14.80 -13.87
CA ARG A 162 3.93 -13.92 -15.05
C ARG A 162 2.78 -14.26 -15.99
N GLU A 163 2.58 -15.54 -16.31
CA GLU A 163 1.48 -15.99 -17.18
C GLU A 163 0.11 -15.61 -16.60
N LEU A 164 -0.11 -15.89 -15.32
CA LEU A 164 -1.34 -15.55 -14.61
C LEU A 164 -1.56 -14.03 -14.52
N ARG A 165 -0.48 -13.26 -14.28
CA ARG A 165 -0.55 -11.79 -14.26
C ARG A 165 -1.09 -11.24 -15.57
N TYR A 166 -0.62 -11.73 -16.71
CA TYR A 166 -1.10 -11.26 -18.02
C TYR A 166 -2.51 -11.77 -18.30
N LYS A 167 -2.79 -13.05 -18.03
CA LYS A 167 -4.10 -13.65 -18.26
C LYS A 167 -5.24 -12.98 -17.52
N TYR A 168 -5.00 -12.62 -16.23
CA TYR A 168 -6.03 -12.07 -15.35
C TYR A 168 -5.91 -10.56 -15.12
N ASN A 169 -4.88 -9.93 -15.66
CA ASN A 169 -4.54 -8.52 -15.43
C ASN A 169 -4.53 -8.16 -13.93
N ALA A 170 -3.86 -8.98 -13.13
CA ALA A 170 -3.82 -8.92 -11.67
C ALA A 170 -2.41 -9.17 -11.14
N ASN A 171 -2.11 -8.68 -9.95
CA ASN A 171 -0.95 -9.16 -9.17
C ASN A 171 -1.17 -10.63 -8.80
N VAL A 172 -0.10 -11.40 -8.66
CA VAL A 172 -0.19 -12.83 -8.32
C VAL A 172 0.51 -13.10 -7.01
N ASN A 173 -0.23 -13.68 -6.07
CA ASN A 173 0.24 -13.89 -4.72
C ASN A 173 0.13 -15.37 -4.35
N ILE A 174 1.17 -15.93 -3.74
CA ILE A 174 1.04 -17.15 -2.96
C ILE A 174 1.19 -16.83 -1.48
N ALA A 175 0.41 -17.51 -0.66
CA ALA A 175 0.47 -17.38 0.79
C ALA A 175 0.59 -18.73 1.47
N PHE A 176 1.32 -18.75 2.58
CA PHE A 176 1.47 -19.91 3.46
C PHE A 176 1.00 -19.52 4.86
N VAL A 177 0.09 -20.34 5.41
CA VAL A 177 -0.39 -20.16 6.79
C VAL A 177 0.63 -20.79 7.74
N GLU A 178 1.28 -19.97 8.55
CA GLU A 178 2.25 -20.40 9.56
C GLU A 178 1.67 -20.16 10.96
N GLY A 179 1.11 -21.18 11.56
CA GLY A 179 0.40 -21.04 12.84
C GLY A 179 -0.83 -20.14 12.71
N LYS A 180 -0.76 -18.92 13.25
CA LYS A 180 -1.82 -17.89 13.16
C LYS A 180 -1.50 -16.76 12.19
N ASN A 181 -0.35 -16.81 11.54
CA ASN A 181 0.24 -15.75 10.74
C ASN A 181 0.37 -16.18 9.27
N LEU A 182 0.75 -15.25 8.39
CA LEU A 182 0.91 -15.51 6.96
C LEU A 182 2.33 -15.14 6.50
N LYS A 183 2.91 -16.01 5.65
CA LYS A 183 4.02 -15.65 4.76
C LYS A 183 3.45 -15.40 3.37
N VAL A 184 3.89 -14.32 2.70
CA VAL A 184 3.35 -13.91 1.41
C VAL A 184 4.47 -13.60 0.43
N ARG A 185 4.31 -14.05 -0.82
CA ARG A 185 5.16 -13.67 -1.95
C ARG A 185 4.29 -13.15 -3.09
N THR A 186 4.72 -12.08 -3.73
CA THR A 186 3.93 -11.36 -4.75
C THR A 186 4.73 -11.09 -6.01
N TYR A 187 4.17 -11.48 -7.17
CA TYR A 187 4.55 -10.96 -8.48
C TYR A 187 3.69 -9.73 -8.78
N GLU A 188 4.32 -8.59 -8.97
CA GLU A 188 3.61 -7.31 -9.02
C GLU A 188 3.45 -6.79 -10.44
N ARG A 189 2.22 -6.45 -10.79
CA ARG A 189 1.85 -5.82 -12.06
C ARG A 189 2.45 -4.41 -12.14
N GLY A 190 3.14 -4.13 -13.24
CA GLY A 190 3.84 -2.86 -13.44
C GLY A 190 5.32 -2.91 -13.05
N VAL A 191 5.69 -3.76 -12.08
CA VAL A 191 7.09 -4.12 -11.79
C VAL A 191 7.53 -5.29 -12.67
N GLU A 192 6.58 -6.19 -12.98
CA GLU A 192 6.74 -7.40 -13.79
C GLU A 192 7.82 -8.33 -13.25
N ASN A 193 7.89 -8.40 -11.93
CA ASN A 193 8.78 -9.29 -11.18
C ASN A 193 8.24 -9.50 -9.77
N GLU A 194 8.88 -10.41 -9.01
CA GLU A 194 8.63 -10.56 -7.59
C GLU A 194 9.15 -9.35 -6.82
N THR A 195 8.31 -8.75 -5.99
CA THR A 195 8.67 -7.62 -5.12
C THR A 195 9.01 -8.07 -3.69
N LEU A 196 9.70 -7.20 -2.96
CA LEU A 196 10.06 -7.45 -1.56
C LEU A 196 8.84 -7.41 -0.64
N ALA A 197 7.88 -6.53 -0.92
CA ALA A 197 6.62 -6.41 -0.18
C ALA A 197 5.57 -5.70 -1.04
N CYS A 198 4.35 -6.23 -1.05
CA CYS A 198 3.18 -5.62 -1.68
C CYS A 198 2.05 -5.52 -0.65
N GLY A 199 1.75 -4.30 -0.19
CA GLY A 199 0.76 -4.06 0.87
C GLY A 199 -0.64 -4.56 0.51
N THR A 200 -1.12 -4.24 -0.70
CA THR A 200 -2.43 -4.69 -1.19
C THR A 200 -2.46 -6.20 -1.45
N GLY A 201 -1.33 -6.80 -1.87
CA GLY A 201 -1.20 -8.24 -2.04
C GLY A 201 -1.29 -9.00 -0.72
N MET A 202 -0.61 -8.49 0.32
CA MET A 202 -0.73 -9.05 1.68
C MET A 202 -2.14 -8.92 2.22
N ALA A 203 -2.81 -7.78 1.98
CA ALA A 203 -4.19 -7.56 2.36
C ALA A 203 -5.16 -8.54 1.66
N ALA A 204 -4.97 -8.81 0.37
CA ALA A 204 -5.76 -9.79 -0.36
C ALA A 204 -5.56 -11.22 0.18
N CYS A 205 -4.32 -11.60 0.52
CA CYS A 205 -4.01 -12.88 1.14
C CYS A 205 -4.65 -13.01 2.54
N PHE A 206 -4.53 -11.96 3.36
CA PHE A 206 -5.15 -11.89 4.68
C PHE A 206 -6.67 -12.01 4.58
N TYR A 207 -7.30 -11.26 3.68
CA TYR A 207 -8.75 -11.27 3.51
C TYR A 207 -9.26 -12.67 3.12
N ARG A 208 -8.60 -13.34 2.18
CA ARG A 208 -8.94 -14.72 1.84
C ARG A 208 -8.77 -15.66 3.04
N ALA A 209 -7.65 -15.56 3.78
CA ALA A 209 -7.40 -16.38 4.95
C ALA A 209 -8.45 -16.17 6.05
N TYR A 210 -8.85 -14.93 6.27
CA TYR A 210 -9.89 -14.55 7.22
C TYR A 210 -11.27 -15.09 6.81
N GLU A 211 -11.66 -14.93 5.54
CA GLU A 211 -12.91 -15.46 4.98
C GLU A 211 -13.01 -16.99 5.05
N GLU A 212 -11.88 -17.69 4.85
CA GLU A 212 -11.79 -19.15 4.98
C GLU A 212 -11.63 -19.63 6.43
N GLY A 213 -11.56 -18.72 7.42
CA GLY A 213 -11.41 -19.06 8.84
C GLY A 213 -10.04 -19.64 9.22
N LEU A 214 -9.02 -19.41 8.39
CA LEU A 214 -7.65 -19.91 8.59
C LEU A 214 -6.85 -19.06 9.58
N VAL A 215 -7.22 -17.79 9.75
CA VAL A 215 -6.56 -16.82 10.63
C VAL A 215 -7.59 -15.98 11.38
N SER A 216 -7.15 -15.34 12.49
CA SER A 216 -7.97 -14.40 13.26
C SER A 216 -8.04 -13.02 12.58
N SER A 217 -8.86 -12.12 13.17
CA SER A 217 -9.03 -10.74 12.69
C SER A 217 -7.79 -9.85 12.84
N ASN A 218 -6.75 -10.29 13.54
CA ASN A 218 -5.48 -9.57 13.67
C ASN A 218 -4.34 -10.56 13.61
N ILE A 219 -3.40 -10.34 12.69
CA ILE A 219 -2.28 -11.25 12.43
C ILE A 219 -1.01 -10.48 12.07
N GLU A 220 0.12 -11.17 12.20
CA GLU A 220 1.36 -10.78 11.57
C GLU A 220 1.44 -11.36 10.15
N VAL A 221 2.00 -10.57 9.23
CA VAL A 221 2.25 -11.02 7.85
C VAL A 221 3.72 -10.75 7.52
N TYR A 222 4.36 -11.75 6.96
CA TYR A 222 5.77 -11.75 6.61
C TYR A 222 5.93 -11.75 5.09
N PRO A 223 6.26 -10.61 4.47
CA PRO A 223 6.63 -10.55 3.06
C PRO A 223 8.04 -11.09 2.82
N ARG A 224 8.46 -11.13 1.56
CA ARG A 224 9.81 -11.56 1.17
C ARG A 224 10.94 -10.72 1.79
N SER A 225 10.69 -9.45 2.11
CA SER A 225 11.68 -8.58 2.76
C SER A 225 12.12 -9.08 4.15
N GLY A 226 11.30 -9.91 4.80
CA GLY A 226 11.53 -10.36 6.18
C GLY A 226 11.01 -9.39 7.23
N ASP A 227 10.40 -8.27 6.82
CA ASP A 227 9.74 -7.35 7.75
C ASP A 227 8.53 -8.01 8.41
N THR A 228 8.18 -7.56 9.60
CA THR A 228 6.92 -7.91 10.25
C THR A 228 5.92 -6.79 10.01
N LEU A 229 4.78 -7.13 9.41
CA LEU A 229 3.66 -6.23 9.18
C LEU A 229 2.42 -6.76 9.88
N TYR A 230 1.54 -5.87 10.31
CA TYR A 230 0.32 -6.24 11.03
C TYR A 230 -0.89 -5.89 10.17
N LEU A 231 -1.72 -6.89 9.93
CA LEU A 231 -3.00 -6.72 9.25
C LEU A 231 -4.14 -7.03 10.22
N GLY A 232 -5.15 -6.19 10.17
CA GLY A 232 -6.36 -6.35 10.98
C GLY A 232 -7.62 -6.19 10.13
N MET A 233 -8.73 -6.75 10.62
CA MET A 233 -10.07 -6.52 10.09
C MET A 233 -10.85 -5.65 11.08
N ASN A 234 -11.26 -4.48 10.64
CA ASN A 234 -12.15 -3.59 11.37
C ASN A 234 -13.47 -3.47 10.59
N GLU A 235 -14.52 -4.11 11.09
CA GLU A 235 -15.81 -4.23 10.40
C GLU A 235 -15.67 -4.75 8.96
N ARG A 236 -15.57 -3.85 7.97
CA ARG A 236 -15.45 -4.18 6.54
C ARG A 236 -14.15 -3.67 5.91
N THR A 237 -13.29 -3.07 6.71
CA THR A 237 -12.05 -2.43 6.25
C THR A 237 -10.83 -3.17 6.79
N ILE A 238 -9.84 -3.37 5.94
CA ILE A 238 -8.56 -3.93 6.37
C ILE A 238 -7.70 -2.79 6.90
N THR A 239 -7.16 -2.97 8.10
CA THR A 239 -6.13 -2.09 8.67
C THR A 239 -4.75 -2.66 8.41
N PHE A 240 -3.79 -1.78 8.15
CA PHE A 240 -2.42 -2.12 7.82
C PHE A 240 -1.47 -1.29 8.68
N ARG A 241 -0.75 -1.94 9.62
CA ARG A 241 0.19 -1.29 10.52
C ARG A 241 1.60 -1.75 10.21
N GLY A 242 2.52 -0.79 10.13
CA GLY A 242 3.92 -1.05 9.89
C GLY A 242 4.80 0.13 10.23
N GLU A 243 6.10 -0.11 10.31
CA GLU A 243 7.09 0.93 10.58
C GLU A 243 7.24 1.88 9.39
N VAL A 244 7.43 3.15 9.72
CA VAL A 244 7.75 4.23 8.78
C VAL A 244 9.03 4.91 9.24
N LYS A 245 9.98 5.08 8.33
CA LYS A 245 11.24 5.74 8.60
C LYS A 245 11.36 7.04 7.81
N LYS A 246 11.49 8.15 8.52
CA LYS A 246 11.97 9.39 7.93
C LYS A 246 13.50 9.27 7.74
N VAL A 247 13.96 9.23 6.49
CA VAL A 247 15.36 8.94 6.15
C VAL A 247 16.21 10.20 6.27
N PHE A 248 15.77 11.27 5.57
CA PHE A 248 16.41 12.60 5.65
C PHE A 248 15.47 13.70 5.17
N ILE A 249 15.89 14.94 5.38
CA ILE A 249 15.27 16.15 4.81
C ILE A 249 16.33 16.83 3.95
N THR A 250 15.94 17.39 2.81
CA THR A 250 16.82 18.13 1.91
C THR A 250 16.11 19.32 1.27
N GLU A 251 16.90 20.28 0.80
CA GLU A 251 16.45 21.40 -0.03
C GLU A 251 16.83 21.17 -1.49
N ILE A 252 15.91 21.51 -2.39
CA ILE A 252 16.05 21.36 -3.85
C ILE A 252 15.54 22.60 -4.57
#